data_316ef5464a41add50ff98372e016c7c9
#
_entry.id   316ef5464a41add50ff98372e016c7c9
#
_cell.length_a   1.000
_cell.length_b   1.000
_cell.length_c   1.000
_cell.angle_alpha   90.00
_cell.angle_beta   90.00
_cell.angle_gamma   90.00
#
_symmetry.space_group_name_H-M   'P 1'
#
loop_
_entity.id
_entity.type
_entity.pdbx_description
1 polymer ?
#
loop_
_entity_poly.entity_id
_entity_poly.type
_entity_poly.pdbx_seq_one_letter_code
_entity_poly.pdbx_strand_id
1 'polypeptide(L)'
;MPELASSARLCSAISAFCLLGIMVVACKYSSLPGAKMNMFEGSNAQDGAAKIKAKLGVDDVKVSSMEIHENRLEIIVQDPKKPKNYDKYTYEKGAVKGPEPVQAMVLGNQELTADKLPLFNLNDINLAATPDVCRKAALRAQIEDGKPDVISIEFDSASNTRSKEENEKKQAEMKKLDPLRQVRQPFSDLVPTWRIWIKGPRATKYFYADAKGNLSDH
;
A
#
# COMPACT_ATOMS: atom_id res chain seq x y z
N MET A 1 -80.19 -14.27 37.42
CA MET A 1 -79.24 -14.60 38.51
C MET A 1 -77.92 -14.84 37.89
N PRO A 2 -76.83 -14.43 38.53
CA PRO A 2 -75.94 -13.47 37.86
C PRO A 2 -74.72 -14.16 37.28
N GLU A 3 -74.19 -13.49 36.25
CA GLU A 3 -72.88 -12.90 36.12
C GLU A 3 -71.67 -13.79 36.46
N LEU A 4 -70.89 -14.06 35.45
CA LEU A 4 -69.45 -14.16 35.50
C LEU A 4 -68.84 -13.61 34.21
N ALA A 5 -68.60 -12.33 34.30
CA ALA A 5 -67.76 -11.59 33.35
C ALA A 5 -66.29 -11.67 33.79
N SER A 6 -65.40 -11.55 32.82
CA SER A 6 -64.08 -10.95 32.97
C SER A 6 -62.96 -11.78 33.56
N SER A 7 -62.16 -12.42 32.72
CA SER A 7 -60.72 -12.50 32.91
C SER A 7 -60.01 -12.96 31.63
N ALA A 8 -60.02 -12.12 30.60
CA ALA A 8 -59.24 -12.36 29.38
C ALA A 8 -58.61 -11.06 28.89
N ARG A 9 -57.80 -10.42 29.74
CA ARG A 9 -56.95 -9.30 29.30
C ARG A 9 -55.71 -9.21 30.22
N LEU A 10 -54.76 -10.14 30.09
CA LEU A 10 -53.43 -9.95 30.67
C LEU A 10 -52.43 -10.98 30.10
N CYS A 11 -52.25 -11.04 28.81
CA CYS A 11 -51.15 -11.81 28.20
C CYS A 11 -50.73 -11.21 26.84
N SER A 12 -50.57 -9.89 26.76
CA SER A 12 -50.20 -9.31 25.46
C SER A 12 -49.24 -8.11 25.65
N ALA A 13 -48.26 -8.25 26.56
CA ALA A 13 -47.30 -7.16 26.80
C ALA A 13 -45.87 -7.60 27.11
N ILE A 14 -45.46 -8.83 26.74
CA ILE A 14 -44.07 -9.31 26.98
C ILE A 14 -43.51 -9.93 25.72
N SER A 15 -43.68 -9.37 24.56
CA SER A 15 -43.07 -9.87 23.33
C SER A 15 -42.46 -8.75 22.43
N ALA A 16 -42.21 -7.57 22.98
CA ALA A 16 -41.67 -6.46 22.20
C ALA A 16 -40.33 -5.91 22.73
N PHE A 17 -39.54 -6.68 23.48
CA PHE A 17 -38.31 -6.14 24.07
C PHE A 17 -37.03 -6.97 23.86
N CYS A 18 -37.01 -7.86 22.87
CA CYS A 18 -35.80 -8.65 22.56
C CYS A 18 -35.23 -8.45 21.16
N LEU A 19 -35.49 -7.31 20.51
CA LEU A 19 -34.98 -7.01 19.17
C LEU A 19 -34.15 -5.70 19.12
N LEU A 20 -33.54 -5.31 20.22
CA LEU A 20 -32.57 -4.22 20.23
C LEU A 20 -31.32 -4.68 20.97
N GLY A 21 -30.27 -5.00 20.27
CA GLY A 21 -28.99 -5.18 20.95
C GLY A 21 -27.98 -6.09 20.30
N ILE A 22 -28.01 -6.31 18.99
CA ILE A 22 -26.80 -6.74 18.29
C ILE A 22 -26.24 -5.53 17.58
N MET A 23 -25.82 -4.53 18.35
CA MET A 23 -24.74 -3.68 17.91
C MET A 23 -23.52 -4.59 17.84
N VAL A 24 -23.16 -5.00 16.64
CA VAL A 24 -21.83 -5.49 16.33
C VAL A 24 -20.90 -4.32 16.64
N VAL A 25 -20.42 -4.27 17.87
CA VAL A 25 -19.21 -3.54 18.20
C VAL A 25 -18.15 -4.26 17.40
N ALA A 26 -17.89 -3.77 16.19
CA ALA A 26 -16.64 -4.02 15.48
C ALA A 26 -15.56 -3.45 16.39
N CYS A 27 -15.14 -4.22 17.38
CA CYS A 27 -13.94 -3.95 18.15
C CYS A 27 -12.84 -3.82 17.09
N LYS A 28 -12.47 -2.57 16.77
CA LYS A 28 -11.13 -2.30 16.28
C LYS A 28 -10.23 -3.01 17.30
N TYR A 29 -9.66 -4.12 16.90
CA TYR A 29 -8.57 -4.73 17.63
C TYR A 29 -7.43 -3.71 17.63
N SER A 30 -7.50 -2.76 18.55
CA SER A 30 -6.34 -2.00 18.95
C SER A 30 -5.37 -3.04 19.49
N SER A 31 -4.28 -3.22 18.74
CA SER A 31 -3.19 -4.14 19.07
C SER A 31 -2.87 -4.02 20.57
N LEU A 32 -2.95 -5.14 21.28
CA LEU A 32 -2.49 -5.24 22.66
C LEU A 32 -1.09 -4.63 22.76
N PRO A 33 -0.80 -3.83 23.80
CA PRO A 33 0.55 -3.31 24.04
C PRO A 33 1.53 -4.48 24.10
N GLY A 34 2.44 -4.59 23.12
CA GLY A 34 3.38 -5.70 22.98
C GLY A 34 3.11 -6.69 21.85
N ALA A 35 1.98 -6.64 21.16
CA ALA A 35 1.79 -7.42 19.95
C ALA A 35 2.81 -6.96 18.87
N LYS A 36 3.57 -7.91 18.32
CA LYS A 36 4.53 -7.65 17.25
C LYS A 36 3.74 -7.18 16.02
N MET A 37 3.85 -5.90 15.68
CA MET A 37 3.16 -5.34 14.53
C MET A 37 3.79 -5.90 13.26
N ASN A 38 2.99 -6.57 12.43
CA ASN A 38 3.43 -7.06 11.13
C ASN A 38 2.81 -6.18 10.03
N MET A 39 3.63 -5.44 9.27
CA MET A 39 3.15 -4.53 8.22
C MET A 39 2.55 -5.25 7.03
N PHE A 40 2.81 -6.54 6.86
CA PHE A 40 2.23 -7.35 5.79
C PHE A 40 0.82 -7.86 6.12
N GLU A 41 0.30 -7.57 7.32
CA GLU A 41 -0.98 -8.09 7.82
C GLU A 41 -1.99 -6.97 8.11
N GLY A 42 -3.27 -7.29 7.92
CA GLY A 42 -4.38 -6.39 8.24
C GLY A 42 -4.26 -5.04 7.52
N SER A 43 -4.57 -3.95 8.23
CA SER A 43 -4.45 -2.56 7.74
C SER A 43 -3.14 -1.88 8.16
N ASN A 44 -2.17 -2.61 8.71
CA ASN A 44 -1.02 -2.00 9.38
C ASN A 44 -0.19 -1.07 8.48
N ALA A 45 0.05 -1.46 7.21
CA ALA A 45 0.76 -0.61 6.25
C ALA A 45 -0.05 0.66 5.90
N GLN A 46 -1.35 0.51 5.68
CA GLN A 46 -2.26 1.63 5.41
C GLN A 46 -2.34 2.59 6.62
N ASP A 47 -2.49 2.05 7.83
CA ASP A 47 -2.56 2.84 9.07
C ASP A 47 -1.24 3.59 9.33
N GLY A 48 -0.10 2.94 9.03
CA GLY A 48 1.21 3.56 9.10
C GLY A 48 1.36 4.74 8.16
N ALA A 49 0.95 4.57 6.90
CA ALA A 49 0.96 5.63 5.90
C ALA A 49 0.02 6.79 6.26
N ALA A 50 -1.18 6.49 6.79
CA ALA A 50 -2.12 7.50 7.26
C ALA A 50 -1.53 8.33 8.42
N LYS A 51 -0.81 7.71 9.36
CA LYS A 51 -0.12 8.42 10.45
C LYS A 51 1.04 9.29 9.95
N ILE A 52 1.81 8.82 8.96
CA ILE A 52 2.85 9.63 8.31
C ILE A 52 2.22 10.83 7.61
N LYS A 53 1.15 10.63 6.83
CA LYS A 53 0.38 11.70 6.17
C LYS A 53 -0.13 12.73 7.18
N ALA A 54 -0.71 12.28 8.29
CA ALA A 54 -1.19 13.16 9.35
C ALA A 54 -0.06 13.99 9.97
N LYS A 55 1.14 13.41 10.15
CA LYS A 55 2.31 14.14 10.65
C LYS A 55 2.84 15.18 9.66
N LEU A 56 2.75 14.91 8.35
CA LEU A 56 3.10 15.87 7.29
C LEU A 56 2.13 17.05 7.23
N GLY A 57 0.86 16.83 7.59
CA GLY A 57 -0.18 17.85 7.60
C GLY A 57 -0.61 18.32 6.21
N VAL A 58 -0.42 17.49 5.18
CA VAL A 58 -0.80 17.78 3.79
C VAL A 58 -1.59 16.63 3.19
N ASP A 59 -2.52 16.94 2.30
CA ASP A 59 -3.35 15.93 1.64
C ASP A 59 -2.68 15.29 0.44
N ASP A 60 -1.88 16.04 -0.29
CA ASP A 60 -1.16 15.61 -1.50
C ASP A 60 0.30 15.32 -1.14
N VAL A 61 0.57 14.11 -0.66
CA VAL A 61 1.91 13.66 -0.30
C VAL A 61 2.61 13.10 -1.53
N LYS A 62 3.64 13.80 -2.00
CA LYS A 62 4.48 13.37 -3.13
C LYS A 62 5.57 12.43 -2.64
N VAL A 63 5.58 11.23 -3.15
CA VAL A 63 6.45 10.12 -2.72
C VAL A 63 7.45 9.78 -3.82
N SER A 64 8.71 9.63 -3.45
CA SER A 64 9.77 9.11 -4.32
C SER A 64 9.86 7.59 -4.25
N SER A 65 9.83 7.05 -3.04
CA SER A 65 9.87 5.61 -2.81
C SER A 65 9.24 5.25 -1.46
N MET A 66 8.84 4.00 -1.33
CA MET A 66 8.30 3.44 -0.10
C MET A 66 8.84 2.03 0.09
N GLU A 67 9.18 1.67 1.32
CA GLU A 67 9.56 0.32 1.69
C GLU A 67 8.70 -0.17 2.86
N ILE A 68 8.14 -1.36 2.69
CA ILE A 68 7.36 -2.06 3.72
C ILE A 68 8.15 -3.28 4.15
N HIS A 69 8.59 -3.28 5.40
CA HIS A 69 9.24 -4.42 6.06
C HIS A 69 8.25 -5.04 7.07
N GLU A 70 8.55 -6.21 7.60
CA GLU A 70 7.70 -6.87 8.58
C GLU A 70 7.34 -5.96 9.76
N ASN A 71 8.29 -5.17 10.27
CA ASN A 71 8.13 -4.40 11.51
C ASN A 71 8.04 -2.87 11.31
N ARG A 72 8.21 -2.36 10.10
CA ARG A 72 8.20 -0.93 9.81
C ARG A 72 7.78 -0.59 8.38
N LEU A 73 7.33 0.63 8.21
CA LEU A 73 7.08 1.28 6.92
C LEU A 73 8.00 2.49 6.82
N GLU A 74 8.76 2.60 5.74
CA GLU A 74 9.59 3.75 5.40
C GLU A 74 9.04 4.43 4.15
N ILE A 75 8.93 5.76 4.17
CA ILE A 75 8.47 6.56 3.02
C ILE A 75 9.44 7.72 2.82
N ILE A 76 9.94 7.88 1.61
CA ILE A 76 10.72 9.05 1.19
C ILE A 76 9.78 9.98 0.42
N VAL A 77 9.58 11.17 0.96
CA VAL A 77 8.65 12.17 0.42
C VAL A 77 9.38 13.44 0.02
N GLN A 78 8.81 14.18 -0.92
CA GLN A 78 9.20 15.56 -1.19
C GLN A 78 8.78 16.44 0.00
N ASP A 79 9.70 17.27 0.51
CA ASP A 79 9.36 18.24 1.56
C ASP A 79 8.32 19.25 1.03
N PRO A 80 7.12 19.31 1.61
CA PRO A 80 6.06 20.21 1.13
C PRO A 80 6.46 21.72 1.18
N LYS A 81 7.38 22.06 2.08
CA LYS A 81 7.85 23.45 2.26
C LYS A 81 9.09 23.77 1.44
N LYS A 82 9.86 22.75 1.07
CA LYS A 82 11.11 22.85 0.31
C LYS A 82 11.14 21.81 -0.81
N PRO A 83 10.44 22.04 -1.95
CA PRO A 83 10.21 21.02 -2.99
C PRO A 83 11.46 20.41 -3.63
N LYS A 84 12.65 21.00 -3.40
CA LYS A 84 13.92 20.43 -3.85
C LYS A 84 14.46 19.35 -2.92
N ASN A 85 13.93 19.24 -1.71
CA ASN A 85 14.42 18.33 -0.68
C ASN A 85 13.56 17.07 -0.60
N TYR A 86 14.21 16.00 -0.14
CA TYR A 86 13.57 14.78 0.29
C TYR A 86 13.70 14.60 1.78
N ASP A 87 12.64 14.07 2.40
CA ASP A 87 12.63 13.66 3.79
C ASP A 87 12.15 12.23 3.92
N LYS A 88 12.83 11.43 4.75
CA LYS A 88 12.40 10.10 5.11
C LYS A 88 11.56 10.11 6.40
N TYR A 89 10.45 9.40 6.36
CA TYR A 89 9.61 9.10 7.51
C TYR A 89 9.54 7.60 7.72
N THR A 90 9.65 7.18 8.97
CA THR A 90 9.55 5.78 9.37
C THR A 90 8.40 5.60 10.36
N TYR A 91 7.47 4.69 10.05
CA TYR A 91 6.48 4.22 11.01
C TYR A 91 6.92 2.88 11.56
N GLU A 92 7.15 2.83 12.87
CA GLU A 92 7.61 1.64 13.59
C GLU A 92 7.02 1.62 15.00
N LYS A 93 6.58 0.45 15.48
CA LYS A 93 6.04 0.27 16.84
C LYS A 93 4.92 1.27 17.20
N GLY A 94 4.08 1.61 16.22
CA GLY A 94 2.97 2.53 16.44
C GLY A 94 3.31 4.03 16.38
N ALA A 95 4.58 4.41 16.24
CA ALA A 95 5.06 5.78 16.20
C ALA A 95 5.67 6.18 14.85
N VAL A 96 5.52 7.45 14.50
CA VAL A 96 6.16 8.03 13.29
C VAL A 96 7.43 8.78 13.71
N LYS A 97 8.57 8.35 13.19
CA LYS A 97 9.88 9.03 13.27
C LYS A 97 10.08 9.90 12.01
N GLY A 98 11.00 10.84 12.08
CA GLY A 98 11.30 11.78 10.98
C GLY A 98 10.69 13.18 11.23
N PRO A 99 10.96 14.18 10.36
CA PRO A 99 11.72 14.03 9.11
C PRO A 99 13.20 13.71 9.32
N GLU A 100 13.75 12.84 8.49
CA GLU A 100 15.18 12.62 8.35
C GLU A 100 15.59 13.08 6.94
N PRO A 101 16.44 14.11 6.80
CA PRO A 101 16.87 14.60 5.49
C PRO A 101 17.52 13.49 4.67
N VAL A 102 17.11 13.36 3.42
CA VAL A 102 17.74 12.45 2.45
C VAL A 102 18.62 13.27 1.52
N GLN A 103 19.87 12.84 1.35
CA GLN A 103 20.78 13.51 0.44
C GLN A 103 20.30 13.35 -1.01
N ALA A 104 20.35 14.44 -1.76
CA ALA A 104 20.11 14.41 -3.19
C ALA A 104 21.16 13.55 -3.89
N MET A 105 20.71 12.77 -4.88
CA MET A 105 21.62 11.97 -5.69
C MET A 105 22.38 12.90 -6.65
N VAL A 106 23.68 12.72 -6.76
CA VAL A 106 24.52 13.45 -7.73
C VAL A 106 24.86 12.51 -8.88
N LEU A 107 24.44 12.86 -10.08
CA LEU A 107 24.76 12.13 -11.30
C LEU A 107 25.66 12.98 -12.20
N GLY A 108 26.95 12.64 -12.25
CA GLY A 108 27.96 13.47 -12.88
C GLY A 108 28.06 14.84 -12.20
N ASN A 109 27.81 15.93 -12.93
CA ASN A 109 27.79 17.31 -12.42
C ASN A 109 26.39 17.82 -12.10
N GLN A 110 25.36 16.95 -12.14
CA GLN A 110 23.98 17.33 -11.88
C GLN A 110 23.48 16.73 -10.57
N GLU A 111 22.97 17.61 -9.71
CA GLU A 111 22.21 17.21 -8.52
C GLU A 111 20.78 16.88 -8.93
N LEU A 112 20.35 15.65 -8.62
CA LEU A 112 18.97 15.19 -8.82
C LEU A 112 18.16 15.52 -7.58
N THR A 113 17.53 16.68 -7.61
CA THR A 113 16.64 17.17 -6.55
C THR A 113 15.21 16.63 -6.72
N ALA A 114 14.42 16.66 -5.64
CA ALA A 114 13.07 16.11 -5.61
C ALA A 114 12.13 16.68 -6.68
N ASP A 115 12.32 17.94 -7.06
CA ASP A 115 11.52 18.62 -8.10
C ASP A 115 11.83 18.17 -9.54
N LYS A 116 12.91 17.40 -9.73
CA LYS A 116 13.35 16.91 -11.05
C LYS A 116 13.04 15.42 -11.29
N LEU A 117 12.69 14.68 -10.24
CA LEU A 117 12.42 13.25 -10.34
C LEU A 117 10.92 12.98 -10.41
N PRO A 118 10.51 11.87 -11.03
CA PRO A 118 9.10 11.46 -11.01
C PRO A 118 8.68 11.13 -9.57
N LEU A 119 7.54 11.69 -9.15
CA LEU A 119 6.96 11.49 -7.84
C LEU A 119 5.51 11.02 -8.00
N PHE A 120 5.11 9.99 -7.27
CA PHE A 120 3.71 9.57 -7.22
C PHE A 120 3.00 10.12 -5.98
N ASN A 121 1.68 10.19 -6.04
CA ASN A 121 0.89 10.56 -4.88
C ASN A 121 0.68 9.34 -3.97
N LEU A 122 0.87 9.50 -2.66
CA LEU A 122 0.60 8.44 -1.69
C LEU A 122 -0.83 7.89 -1.79
N ASN A 123 -1.80 8.75 -2.16
CA ASN A 123 -3.20 8.35 -2.31
C ASN A 123 -3.45 7.45 -3.53
N ASP A 124 -2.54 7.40 -4.50
CA ASP A 124 -2.67 6.56 -5.70
C ASP A 124 -2.30 5.10 -5.41
N ILE A 125 -1.66 4.84 -4.26
CA ILE A 125 -1.22 3.50 -3.88
C ILE A 125 -2.24 2.83 -2.95
N ASN A 126 -2.75 1.67 -3.36
CA ASN A 126 -3.70 0.89 -2.57
C ASN A 126 -3.02 0.04 -1.49
N LEU A 127 -2.56 0.67 -0.41
CA LEU A 127 -1.89 -0.04 0.69
C LEU A 127 -2.80 -1.04 1.44
N ALA A 128 -4.12 -0.93 1.31
CA ALA A 128 -5.04 -1.95 1.84
C ALA A 128 -4.88 -3.30 1.16
N ALA A 129 -4.32 -3.33 -0.06
CA ALA A 129 -4.03 -4.58 -0.79
C ALA A 129 -2.81 -5.34 -0.25
N THR A 130 -2.00 -4.76 0.63
CA THR A 130 -0.73 -5.35 1.12
C THR A 130 -0.86 -6.82 1.53
N PRO A 131 -1.83 -7.24 2.39
CA PRO A 131 -1.92 -8.63 2.81
C PRO A 131 -2.26 -9.59 1.66
N ASP A 132 -3.13 -9.17 0.76
CA ASP A 132 -3.55 -9.99 -0.38
C ASP A 132 -2.43 -10.15 -1.40
N VAL A 133 -1.70 -9.07 -1.69
CA VAL A 133 -0.52 -9.08 -2.57
C VAL A 133 0.54 -10.02 -2.01
N CYS A 134 0.87 -9.90 -0.71
CA CYS A 134 1.82 -10.78 -0.03
C CYS A 134 1.43 -12.25 -0.13
N ARG A 135 0.17 -12.55 0.17
CA ARG A 135 -0.38 -13.91 0.11
C ARG A 135 -0.30 -14.49 -1.31
N LYS A 136 -0.73 -13.73 -2.31
CA LYS A 136 -0.70 -14.16 -3.72
C LYS A 136 0.73 -14.36 -4.21
N ALA A 137 1.65 -13.45 -3.88
CA ALA A 137 3.07 -13.57 -4.23
C ALA A 137 3.72 -14.80 -3.59
N ALA A 138 3.45 -15.06 -2.30
CA ALA A 138 3.98 -16.24 -1.60
C ALA A 138 3.46 -17.55 -2.23
N LEU A 139 2.17 -17.64 -2.56
CA LEU A 139 1.59 -18.80 -3.24
C LEU A 139 2.23 -19.02 -4.62
N ARG A 140 2.42 -17.95 -5.40
CA ARG A 140 3.02 -18.03 -6.74
C ARG A 140 4.52 -18.34 -6.69
N ALA A 141 5.20 -17.94 -5.62
CA ALA A 141 6.64 -18.22 -5.45
C ALA A 141 6.96 -19.71 -5.41
N GLN A 142 6.08 -20.52 -4.82
CA GLN A 142 6.31 -21.96 -4.63
C GLN A 142 7.68 -22.23 -3.96
N ILE A 143 8.05 -21.40 -2.99
CA ILE A 143 9.26 -21.54 -2.19
C ILE A 143 8.87 -22.16 -0.86
N GLU A 144 9.58 -23.24 -0.47
CA GLU A 144 9.42 -23.87 0.84
C GLU A 144 9.67 -22.82 1.95
N ASP A 145 8.71 -22.68 2.87
CA ASP A 145 8.69 -21.66 3.93
C ASP A 145 8.87 -20.22 3.44
N GLY A 146 8.51 -19.96 2.17
CA GLY A 146 8.63 -18.64 1.55
C GLY A 146 7.70 -17.61 2.19
N LYS A 147 8.27 -16.51 2.68
CA LYS A 147 7.55 -15.41 3.32
C LYS A 147 7.89 -14.07 2.67
N PRO A 148 7.00 -13.07 2.74
CA PRO A 148 7.35 -11.72 2.38
C PRO A 148 8.53 -11.22 3.24
N ASP A 149 9.56 -10.66 2.58
CA ASP A 149 10.75 -10.10 3.22
C ASP A 149 10.70 -8.56 3.19
N VAL A 150 10.47 -8.02 2.00
CA VAL A 150 10.30 -6.59 1.79
C VAL A 150 9.38 -6.34 0.59
N ILE A 151 8.67 -5.22 0.63
CA ILE A 151 7.97 -4.64 -0.52
C ILE A 151 8.58 -3.28 -0.75
N SER A 152 9.08 -3.00 -1.95
CA SER A 152 9.36 -1.63 -2.37
C SER A 152 8.29 -1.14 -3.35
N ILE A 153 7.97 0.15 -3.27
CA ILE A 153 7.07 0.83 -4.19
C ILE A 153 7.83 2.06 -4.69
N GLU A 154 8.12 2.04 -5.97
CA GLU A 154 8.89 3.08 -6.65
C GLU A 154 8.45 3.19 -8.10
N PHE A 155 8.91 4.22 -8.81
CA PHE A 155 8.72 4.27 -10.25
C PHE A 155 9.55 3.21 -10.94
N ASP A 156 8.90 2.38 -11.76
CA ASP A 156 9.53 1.36 -12.58
C ASP A 156 8.88 1.33 -13.96
N SER A 157 9.47 0.63 -14.91
CA SER A 157 8.90 0.47 -16.24
C SER A 157 7.52 -0.16 -16.18
N ALA A 158 6.55 0.45 -16.81
CA ALA A 158 5.21 -0.10 -16.92
C ALA A 158 5.18 -1.48 -17.62
N SER A 159 6.25 -1.88 -18.30
CA SER A 159 6.39 -3.21 -18.88
C SER A 159 6.38 -4.31 -17.82
N ASN A 160 6.80 -4.00 -16.58
CA ASN A 160 6.86 -4.95 -15.48
C ASN A 160 5.47 -5.26 -14.89
N THR A 161 4.48 -4.40 -15.14
CA THR A 161 3.11 -4.55 -14.60
C THR A 161 2.06 -4.84 -15.67
N ARG A 162 2.39 -4.66 -16.96
CA ARG A 162 1.50 -4.97 -18.06
C ARG A 162 1.49 -6.46 -18.36
N SER A 163 0.38 -6.92 -18.95
CA SER A 163 0.32 -8.26 -19.52
C SER A 163 1.30 -8.41 -20.69
N LYS A 164 1.65 -9.64 -21.01
CA LYS A 164 2.52 -9.95 -22.16
C LYS A 164 1.95 -9.41 -23.47
N GLU A 165 0.65 -9.56 -23.66
CA GLU A 165 -0.06 -9.09 -24.86
C GLU A 165 -0.01 -7.56 -25.00
N GLU A 166 -0.25 -6.83 -23.91
CA GLU A 166 -0.14 -5.36 -23.89
C GLU A 166 1.29 -4.89 -24.18
N ASN A 167 2.30 -5.58 -23.64
CA ASN A 167 3.70 -5.28 -23.91
C ASN A 167 4.07 -5.52 -25.38
N GLU A 168 3.64 -6.64 -25.98
CA GLU A 168 3.87 -6.93 -27.39
C GLU A 168 3.22 -5.89 -28.31
N LYS A 169 1.96 -5.49 -27.99
CA LYS A 169 1.26 -4.43 -28.71
C LYS A 169 2.02 -3.10 -28.64
N LYS A 170 2.45 -2.71 -27.45
CA LYS A 170 3.18 -1.45 -27.27
C LYS A 170 4.54 -1.46 -27.94
N GLN A 171 5.27 -2.58 -27.91
CA GLN A 171 6.51 -2.74 -28.66
C GLN A 171 6.29 -2.62 -30.18
N ALA A 172 5.21 -3.19 -30.70
CA ALA A 172 4.86 -3.06 -32.11
C ALA A 172 4.50 -1.61 -32.51
N GLU A 173 3.84 -0.86 -31.62
CA GLU A 173 3.57 0.57 -31.80
C GLU A 173 4.86 1.40 -31.77
N MET A 174 5.76 1.14 -30.80
CA MET A 174 7.05 1.82 -30.69
C MET A 174 7.94 1.62 -31.92
N LYS A 175 7.96 0.43 -32.51
CA LYS A 175 8.72 0.15 -33.74
C LYS A 175 8.25 0.97 -34.95
N LYS A 176 7.03 1.50 -34.91
CA LYS A 176 6.48 2.38 -35.98
C LYS A 176 6.86 3.85 -35.81
N LEU A 177 7.43 4.23 -34.65
CA LEU A 177 7.84 5.59 -34.39
C LEU A 177 9.22 5.88 -34.96
N ASP A 178 9.45 7.15 -35.34
CA ASP A 178 10.76 7.66 -35.74
C ASP A 178 11.82 7.34 -34.67
N PRO A 179 13.02 6.82 -35.04
CA PRO A 179 14.11 6.53 -34.10
C PRO A 179 14.47 7.69 -33.16
N LEU A 180 14.36 8.95 -33.62
CA LEU A 180 14.61 10.13 -32.78
C LEU A 180 13.53 10.34 -31.70
N ARG A 181 12.31 9.88 -31.92
CA ARG A 181 11.25 9.92 -30.92
C ARG A 181 11.39 8.79 -29.89
N GLN A 182 11.94 7.64 -30.27
CA GLN A 182 12.23 6.53 -29.36
C GLN A 182 13.26 6.90 -28.31
N VAL A 183 14.26 7.72 -28.65
CA VAL A 183 15.32 8.17 -27.73
C VAL A 183 14.85 9.27 -26.76
N ARG A 184 13.81 10.03 -27.11
CA ARG A 184 13.35 11.20 -26.33
C ARG A 184 12.31 10.89 -25.24
N GLN A 185 11.94 9.64 -25.02
CA GLN A 185 10.92 9.26 -24.02
C GLN A 185 11.41 8.29 -22.92
N PRO A 186 12.55 8.54 -22.25
CA PRO A 186 13.06 7.60 -21.24
C PRO A 186 12.16 7.50 -20.01
N PHE A 187 11.30 8.51 -19.73
CA PHE A 187 10.46 8.54 -18.53
C PHE A 187 8.95 8.44 -18.79
N SER A 188 8.51 8.42 -20.05
CA SER A 188 7.07 8.42 -20.38
C SER A 188 6.34 7.13 -20.01
N ASP A 189 7.07 6.10 -19.65
CA ASP A 189 6.57 4.75 -19.36
C ASP A 189 6.82 4.29 -17.92
N LEU A 190 7.19 5.22 -17.05
CA LEU A 190 7.37 4.93 -15.64
C LEU A 190 6.04 5.05 -14.90
N VAL A 191 5.74 4.03 -14.10
CA VAL A 191 4.54 3.98 -13.25
C VAL A 191 4.93 3.55 -11.83
N PRO A 192 4.15 3.95 -10.82
CA PRO A 192 4.34 3.41 -9.47
C PRO A 192 4.13 1.90 -9.50
N THR A 193 5.14 1.16 -9.09
CA THR A 193 5.19 -0.30 -9.20
C THR A 193 5.60 -0.89 -7.87
N TRP A 194 4.87 -1.91 -7.42
CA TRP A 194 5.25 -2.72 -6.27
C TRP A 194 6.24 -3.79 -6.72
N ARG A 195 7.31 -3.96 -5.98
CA ARG A 195 8.24 -5.09 -6.08
C ARG A 195 8.23 -5.84 -4.76
N ILE A 196 7.77 -7.08 -4.79
CA ILE A 196 7.54 -7.91 -3.62
C ILE A 196 8.56 -9.02 -3.58
N TRP A 197 9.40 -9.06 -2.56
CA TRP A 197 10.37 -10.15 -2.35
C TRP A 197 9.77 -11.22 -1.46
N ILE A 198 9.78 -12.46 -1.95
CA ILE A 198 9.42 -13.66 -1.21
C ILE A 198 10.71 -14.45 -0.96
N LYS A 199 11.06 -14.60 0.29
CA LYS A 199 12.30 -15.24 0.73
C LYS A 199 12.01 -16.50 1.53
N GLY A 200 12.68 -17.57 1.20
CA GLY A 200 12.77 -18.82 1.95
C GLY A 200 14.21 -19.18 2.28
N PRO A 201 14.46 -20.33 2.93
CA PRO A 201 15.78 -20.73 3.38
C PRO A 201 16.83 -20.88 2.28
N ARG A 202 16.38 -21.23 1.06
CA ARG A 202 17.27 -21.58 -0.06
C ARG A 202 17.03 -20.80 -1.34
N ALA A 203 15.99 -19.94 -1.37
CA ALA A 203 15.60 -19.21 -2.58
C ALA A 203 14.94 -17.89 -2.23
N THR A 204 15.08 -16.93 -3.14
CA THR A 204 14.36 -15.67 -3.13
C THR A 204 13.78 -15.43 -4.52
N LYS A 205 12.51 -15.04 -4.60
CA LYS A 205 11.86 -14.59 -5.83
C LYS A 205 11.24 -13.22 -5.59
N TYR A 206 11.10 -12.45 -6.66
CA TYR A 206 10.37 -11.19 -6.61
C TYR A 206 9.26 -11.17 -7.65
N PHE A 207 8.24 -10.40 -7.36
CA PHE A 207 7.05 -10.22 -8.19
C PHE A 207 6.76 -8.73 -8.34
N TYR A 208 6.14 -8.38 -9.43
CA TYR A 208 5.66 -7.02 -9.65
C TYR A 208 4.15 -6.93 -9.47
N ALA A 209 3.66 -5.78 -9.01
CA ALA A 209 2.25 -5.43 -9.03
C ALA A 209 2.07 -3.95 -9.41
N ASP A 210 0.90 -3.62 -9.94
CA ASP A 210 0.53 -2.24 -10.23
C ASP A 210 0.24 -1.43 -8.94
N ALA A 211 -0.01 -0.14 -9.06
CA ALA A 211 -0.33 0.74 -7.94
C ALA A 211 -1.56 0.29 -7.12
N LYS A 212 -2.44 -0.52 -7.69
CA LYS A 212 -3.64 -1.07 -7.04
C LYS A 212 -3.37 -2.40 -6.32
N GLY A 213 -2.18 -2.98 -6.49
CA GLY A 213 -1.80 -4.26 -5.92
C GLY A 213 -2.20 -5.47 -6.78
N ASN A 214 -2.45 -5.31 -8.07
CA ASN A 214 -2.66 -6.43 -8.97
C ASN A 214 -1.31 -6.99 -9.40
N LEU A 215 -1.03 -8.27 -9.05
CA LEU A 215 0.19 -8.95 -9.46
C LEU A 215 0.25 -9.11 -10.97
N SER A 216 1.42 -8.83 -11.55
CA SER A 216 1.67 -9.09 -12.95
C SER A 216 1.80 -10.59 -13.22
N ASP A 217 1.54 -11.00 -14.47
CA ASP A 217 1.53 -12.41 -14.88
C ASP A 217 2.93 -12.95 -15.27
N HIS A 218 3.97 -12.17 -15.03
CA HIS A 218 5.36 -12.52 -15.38
C HIS A 218 6.10 -13.19 -14.23
#